data_205a70278793f7c3b017793665a2dc9f
#
_entry.id   205a70278793f7c3b017793665a2dc9f
#
_cell.length_a   1.000
_cell.length_b   1.000
_cell.length_c   1.000
_cell.angle_alpha   90.00
_cell.angle_beta   90.00
_cell.angle_gamma   90.00
#
_symmetry.space_group_name_H-M   'P 1'
#
loop_
_entity.id
_entity.type
_entity.pdbx_description
1 polymer ?
#
loop_
_entity_poly.entity_id
_entity_poly.type
_entity_poly.pdbx_seq_one_letter_code
_entity_poly.pdbx_strand_id
1 'polypeptide(L)'
;MKAPEIVKRRPAIVISPKLRGRKGLCTVVPISTTEPHREMEHHFRLRIEPALPNPYGAQDVWVKCDMVYTVCFERLNLPWGRDGSGKRQFVNQHVSADDLQAIQRCMLAALGFGELARYL
;
A
#
# COMPACT_ATOMS: atom_id res chain seq x y z
N MET A 1 -14.51 10.62 0.02
CA MET A 1 -14.37 9.96 1.34
C MET A 1 -14.39 11.01 2.43
N LYS A 2 -14.94 10.67 3.58
CA LYS A 2 -14.99 11.54 4.75
C LYS A 2 -14.08 11.01 5.86
N ALA A 3 -13.58 11.90 6.73
CA ALA A 3 -12.86 11.45 7.91
C ALA A 3 -13.79 10.61 8.82
N PRO A 4 -13.28 9.54 9.46
CA PRO A 4 -11.89 9.09 9.54
C PRO A 4 -11.38 8.30 8.32
N GLU A 5 -12.15 8.21 7.26
CA GLU A 5 -11.69 7.59 6.02
C GLU A 5 -10.55 8.40 5.40
N ILE A 6 -9.82 7.76 4.48
CA ILE A 6 -8.70 8.41 3.81
C ILE A 6 -9.25 9.47 2.85
N VAL A 7 -8.95 10.74 3.13
CA VAL A 7 -9.38 11.87 2.33
C VAL A 7 -8.26 12.52 1.53
N LYS A 8 -7.02 12.11 1.77
CA LYS A 8 -5.85 12.63 1.07
C LYS A 8 -5.36 11.65 0.03
N ARG A 9 -4.75 12.19 -1.03
CA ARG A 9 -4.05 11.36 -2.01
C ARG A 9 -2.84 10.74 -1.32
N ARG A 10 -2.75 9.41 -1.33
CA ARG A 10 -1.68 8.67 -0.67
C ARG A 10 -1.19 7.54 -1.55
N PRO A 11 0.09 7.15 -1.43
CA PRO A 11 0.53 5.92 -2.05
C PRO A 11 -0.17 4.73 -1.41
N ALA A 12 -0.39 3.70 -2.21
CA ALA A 12 -1.05 2.48 -1.77
C ALA A 12 -0.41 1.29 -2.46
N ILE A 13 -0.55 0.12 -1.83
CA ILE A 13 -0.07 -1.14 -2.39
C ILE A 13 -1.28 -1.92 -2.87
N VAL A 14 -1.24 -2.36 -4.12
CA VAL A 14 -2.25 -3.28 -4.68
C VAL A 14 -1.95 -4.67 -4.13
N ILE A 15 -2.92 -5.24 -3.43
CA ILE A 15 -2.76 -6.53 -2.75
C ILE A 15 -3.63 -7.63 -3.37
N SER A 16 -4.61 -7.27 -4.17
CA SER A 16 -5.46 -8.28 -4.80
C SER A 16 -4.79 -8.86 -6.04
N PRO A 17 -4.92 -10.19 -6.27
CA PRO A 17 -4.55 -10.75 -7.54
C PRO A 17 -5.53 -10.29 -8.63
N LYS A 18 -5.14 -10.50 -9.88
CA LYS A 18 -6.05 -10.26 -11.00
C LYS A 18 -7.15 -11.31 -10.97
N LEU A 19 -8.35 -10.89 -10.59
CA LEU A 19 -9.48 -11.81 -10.49
C LEU A 19 -10.25 -11.88 -11.80
N ARG A 20 -10.60 -13.11 -12.19
CA ARG A 20 -11.41 -13.36 -13.37
C ARG A 20 -12.81 -12.74 -13.17
N GLY A 21 -13.30 -11.99 -14.16
CA GLY A 21 -14.61 -11.35 -14.08
C GLY A 21 -14.66 -10.05 -13.29
N ARG A 22 -13.56 -9.64 -12.65
CA ARG A 22 -13.48 -8.39 -11.91
C ARG A 22 -12.62 -7.38 -12.63
N LYS A 23 -13.16 -6.82 -13.68
CA LYS A 23 -12.45 -5.81 -14.47
C LYS A 23 -12.54 -4.44 -13.80
N GLY A 24 -11.42 -3.73 -13.81
CA GLY A 24 -11.37 -2.34 -13.38
C GLY A 24 -11.40 -2.11 -11.88
N LEU A 25 -11.33 -3.16 -11.06
CA LEU A 25 -11.30 -3.05 -9.61
C LEU A 25 -10.09 -3.74 -9.03
N CYS A 26 -9.55 -3.18 -7.95
CA CYS A 26 -8.51 -3.85 -7.17
C CYS A 26 -8.64 -3.48 -5.69
N THR A 27 -8.05 -4.30 -4.84
CA THR A 27 -8.00 -4.06 -3.40
C THR A 27 -6.63 -3.53 -3.03
N VAL A 28 -6.61 -2.48 -2.21
CA VAL A 28 -5.39 -1.78 -1.86
C VAL A 28 -5.31 -1.55 -0.35
N VAL A 29 -4.08 -1.35 0.13
CA VAL A 29 -3.79 -0.85 1.47
C VAL A 29 -2.94 0.40 1.37
N PRO A 30 -3.22 1.44 2.17
CA PRO A 30 -2.48 2.69 2.09
C PRO A 30 -1.15 2.61 2.82
N ILE A 31 -0.23 3.48 2.40
CA ILE A 31 1.07 3.68 3.01
C ILE A 31 1.08 5.05 3.68
N SER A 32 1.67 5.13 4.87
CA SER A 32 1.89 6.39 5.57
C SER A 32 3.38 6.59 5.84
N THR A 33 3.84 7.82 5.72
CA THR A 33 5.19 8.19 6.13
C THR A 33 5.26 8.59 7.61
N THR A 34 4.11 8.70 8.25
CA THR A 34 4.02 9.08 9.67
C THR A 34 4.05 7.84 10.55
N GLU A 35 5.01 7.81 11.48
CA GLU A 35 5.07 6.74 12.45
C GLU A 35 3.83 6.74 13.34
N PRO A 36 3.18 5.57 13.57
CA PRO A 36 2.01 5.53 14.45
C PRO A 36 2.42 5.82 15.89
N HIS A 37 1.51 6.44 16.65
CA HIS A 37 1.74 6.72 18.07
C HIS A 37 1.97 5.45 18.87
N ARG A 38 1.32 4.38 18.46
CA ARG A 38 1.46 3.07 19.07
C ARG A 38 1.50 2.03 17.98
N GLU A 39 2.54 1.20 17.98
CA GLU A 39 2.66 0.10 17.03
C GLU A 39 1.64 -0.99 17.34
N MET A 40 0.87 -1.37 16.33
CA MET A 40 -0.19 -2.37 16.44
C MET A 40 0.09 -3.52 15.48
N GLU A 41 -0.56 -4.67 15.70
CA GLU A 41 -0.39 -5.86 14.87
C GLU A 41 -0.75 -5.62 13.39
N HIS A 42 -1.61 -4.64 13.13
CA HIS A 42 -2.05 -4.32 11.78
C HIS A 42 -1.15 -3.29 11.08
N HIS A 43 -0.04 -2.91 11.70
CA HIS A 43 0.95 -2.03 11.08
C HIS A 43 2.15 -2.86 10.63
N PHE A 44 2.58 -2.64 9.40
CA PHE A 44 3.79 -3.25 8.88
C PHE A 44 4.75 -2.16 8.41
N ARG A 45 5.95 -2.16 8.95
CA ARG A 45 7.00 -1.25 8.52
C ARG A 45 7.63 -1.79 7.25
N LEU A 46 7.58 -1.01 6.18
CA LEU A 46 8.09 -1.39 4.87
C LEU A 46 9.19 -0.44 4.46
N ARG A 47 10.27 -0.98 3.91
CA ARG A 47 11.31 -0.18 3.29
C ARG A 47 11.14 -0.21 1.77
N ILE A 48 11.06 0.97 1.17
CA ILE A 48 10.91 1.12 -0.28
C ILE A 48 12.23 1.52 -0.89
N GLU A 49 12.77 0.68 -1.77
CA GLU A 49 14.02 0.94 -2.46
C GLU A 49 13.85 0.67 -3.95
N PRO A 50 14.15 1.64 -4.80
CA PRO A 50 14.45 3.03 -4.50
C PRO A 50 13.24 3.79 -3.95
N ALA A 51 13.49 4.92 -3.29
CA ALA A 51 12.42 5.73 -2.73
C ALA A 51 11.46 6.21 -3.82
N LEU A 52 10.17 6.36 -3.46
CA LEU A 52 9.18 6.93 -4.35
C LEU A 52 9.47 8.42 -4.62
N PRO A 53 9.01 8.96 -5.74
CA PRO A 53 9.15 10.38 -6.01
C PRO A 53 8.48 11.26 -4.95
N ASN A 54 9.06 12.45 -4.69
CA ASN A 54 8.45 13.40 -3.79
C ASN A 54 6.99 13.72 -4.20
N PRO A 55 6.10 13.95 -3.25
CA PRO A 55 6.33 14.10 -1.80
C PRO A 55 6.37 12.78 -1.01
N TYR A 56 6.45 11.64 -1.67
CA TYR A 56 6.37 10.31 -1.04
C TYR A 56 7.74 9.66 -0.86
N GLY A 57 8.80 10.46 -0.80
CA GLY A 57 10.19 10.00 -0.89
C GLY A 57 10.77 9.33 0.35
N ALA A 58 10.01 9.18 1.43
CA ALA A 58 10.50 8.45 2.61
C ALA A 58 10.68 6.96 2.25
N GLN A 59 11.84 6.38 2.59
CA GLN A 59 12.10 4.97 2.31
C GLN A 59 11.47 4.06 3.35
N ASP A 60 11.43 4.48 4.62
CA ASP A 60 10.76 3.72 5.67
C ASP A 60 9.33 4.23 5.81
N VAL A 61 8.37 3.36 5.55
CA VAL A 61 6.96 3.70 5.56
C VAL A 61 6.17 2.67 6.37
N TRP A 62 4.95 3.02 6.70
CA TRP A 62 4.05 2.17 7.48
C TRP A 62 2.87 1.77 6.61
N VAL A 63 2.70 0.47 6.41
CA VAL A 63 1.54 -0.08 5.69
C VAL A 63 0.41 -0.24 6.68
N LYS A 64 -0.71 0.41 6.42
CA LYS A 64 -1.87 0.39 7.32
C LYS A 64 -2.83 -0.71 6.88
N CYS A 65 -2.57 -1.92 7.36
CA CYS A 65 -3.27 -3.12 6.92
C CYS A 65 -4.72 -3.21 7.44
N ASP A 66 -5.12 -2.35 8.37
CA ASP A 66 -6.49 -2.23 8.84
C ASP A 66 -7.37 -1.36 7.92
N MET A 67 -6.74 -0.65 6.99
CA MET A 67 -7.45 0.26 6.08
C MET A 67 -7.54 -0.33 4.67
N VAL A 68 -8.00 -1.57 4.58
CA VAL A 68 -8.17 -2.28 3.30
C VAL A 68 -9.40 -1.76 2.59
N TYR A 69 -9.29 -1.41 1.31
CA TYR A 69 -10.45 -0.99 0.55
C TYR A 69 -10.30 -1.32 -0.94
N THR A 70 -11.42 -1.36 -1.63
CA THR A 70 -11.49 -1.66 -3.06
C THR A 70 -11.73 -0.38 -3.84
N VAL A 71 -10.96 -0.19 -4.90
CA VAL A 71 -11.04 1.01 -5.74
C VAL A 71 -11.11 0.63 -7.21
N CYS A 72 -11.67 1.53 -8.03
CA CYS A 72 -11.55 1.40 -9.49
C CYS A 72 -10.19 1.88 -9.95
N PHE A 73 -9.72 1.27 -11.04
CA PHE A 73 -8.42 1.62 -11.63
C PHE A 73 -8.31 3.09 -11.99
N GLU A 74 -9.43 3.72 -12.36
CA GLU A 74 -9.48 5.15 -12.70
C GLU A 74 -9.05 6.05 -11.56
N ARG A 75 -9.16 5.57 -10.32
CA ARG A 75 -8.75 6.33 -9.14
C ARG A 75 -7.29 6.14 -8.77
N LEU A 76 -6.60 5.26 -9.47
CA LEU A 76 -5.19 4.95 -9.23
C LEU A 76 -4.32 5.61 -10.28
N ASN A 77 -3.18 6.13 -9.84
CA ASN A 77 -2.15 6.67 -10.72
C ASN A 77 -0.81 6.13 -10.28
N LEU A 78 0.05 5.81 -11.24
CA LEU A 78 1.43 5.48 -10.91
C LEU A 78 2.12 6.71 -10.33
N PRO A 79 2.95 6.55 -9.29
CA PRO A 79 3.79 7.66 -8.84
C PRO A 79 4.70 8.10 -9.98
N TRP A 80 4.94 9.40 -10.07
CA TRP A 80 5.82 9.92 -11.09
C TRP A 80 6.70 11.04 -10.55
N GLY A 81 7.89 11.15 -11.11
CA GLY A 81 8.80 12.24 -10.88
C GLY A 81 9.31 12.75 -12.23
N ARG A 82 10.18 13.73 -12.21
CA ARG A 82 10.79 14.22 -13.43
C ARG A 82 12.21 13.67 -13.54
N ASP A 83 12.58 13.25 -14.75
CA ASP A 83 13.95 12.82 -15.04
C ASP A 83 14.87 14.03 -15.20
N GLY A 84 16.14 13.78 -15.52
CA GLY A 84 17.14 14.85 -15.72
C GLY A 84 16.82 15.80 -16.87
N SER A 85 15.93 15.43 -17.79
CA SER A 85 15.48 16.29 -18.89
C SER A 85 14.15 17.00 -18.61
N GLY A 86 13.57 16.81 -17.43
CA GLY A 86 12.31 17.42 -17.03
C GLY A 86 11.06 16.66 -17.47
N LYS A 87 11.20 15.52 -18.11
CA LYS A 87 10.07 14.69 -18.52
C LYS A 87 9.53 13.89 -17.36
N ARG A 88 8.21 13.61 -17.37
CA ARG A 88 7.58 12.73 -16.39
C ARG A 88 8.12 11.31 -16.55
N GLN A 89 8.54 10.74 -15.43
CA GLN A 89 8.96 9.36 -15.36
C GLN A 89 8.08 8.64 -14.34
N PHE A 90 7.30 7.68 -14.82
CA PHE A 90 6.40 6.92 -13.95
C PHE A 90 7.15 5.77 -13.30
N VAL A 91 6.80 5.54 -12.03
CA VAL A 91 7.41 4.47 -11.24
C VAL A 91 6.47 3.28 -11.22
N ASN A 92 6.95 2.13 -11.71
CA ASN A 92 6.23 0.87 -11.64
C ASN A 92 7.03 -0.07 -10.74
N GLN A 93 6.76 0.00 -9.45
CA GLN A 93 7.53 -0.70 -8.42
C GLN A 93 6.64 -1.72 -7.73
N HIS A 94 7.20 -2.87 -7.43
CA HIS A 94 6.48 -3.98 -6.80
C HIS A 94 7.10 -4.32 -5.46
N VAL A 95 6.24 -4.70 -4.50
CA VAL A 95 6.73 -5.26 -3.24
C VAL A 95 7.24 -6.68 -3.48
N SER A 96 8.19 -7.12 -2.67
CA SER A 96 8.69 -8.50 -2.74
C SER A 96 7.62 -9.49 -2.29
N ALA A 97 7.81 -10.76 -2.65
CA ALA A 97 6.90 -11.81 -2.20
C ALA A 97 6.87 -11.92 -0.67
N ASP A 98 8.03 -11.74 -0.02
CA ASP A 98 8.14 -11.79 1.43
C ASP A 98 7.41 -10.62 2.08
N ASP A 99 7.54 -9.42 1.54
CA ASP A 99 6.84 -8.24 2.05
C ASP A 99 5.33 -8.38 1.85
N LEU A 100 4.90 -8.89 0.70
CA LEU A 100 3.48 -9.12 0.45
C LEU A 100 2.91 -10.12 1.46
N GLN A 101 3.63 -11.20 1.75
CA GLN A 101 3.20 -12.19 2.74
C GLN A 101 3.11 -11.56 4.15
N ALA A 102 4.06 -10.71 4.52
CA ALA A 102 4.02 -9.99 5.80
C ALA A 102 2.82 -9.05 5.87
N ILE A 103 2.50 -8.36 4.78
CA ILE A 103 1.32 -7.50 4.68
C ILE A 103 0.04 -8.33 4.84
N GLN A 104 -0.03 -9.49 4.20
CA GLN A 104 -1.17 -10.40 4.32
C GLN A 104 -1.39 -10.85 5.77
N ARG A 105 -0.31 -11.17 6.48
CA ARG A 105 -0.41 -11.52 7.91
C ARG A 105 -0.96 -10.38 8.74
N CYS A 106 -0.49 -9.17 8.48
CA CYS A 106 -0.99 -7.98 9.19
C CYS A 106 -2.48 -7.73 8.88
N MET A 107 -2.89 -7.98 7.63
CA MET A 107 -4.30 -7.85 7.25
C MET A 107 -5.17 -8.87 7.97
N LEU A 108 -4.71 -10.12 8.07
CA LEU A 108 -5.44 -11.15 8.80
C LEU A 108 -5.59 -10.77 10.27
N ALA A 109 -4.54 -10.24 10.89
CA ALA A 109 -4.61 -9.76 12.26
C ALA A 109 -5.62 -8.63 12.40
N ALA A 110 -5.63 -7.67 11.47
CA ALA A 110 -6.56 -6.54 11.48
C ALA A 110 -8.02 -6.98 11.35
N LEU A 111 -8.26 -8.07 10.61
CA LEU A 111 -9.60 -8.61 10.39
C LEU A 111 -10.05 -9.60 11.49
N GLY A 112 -9.20 -9.84 12.47
CA GLY A 112 -9.51 -10.80 13.53
C GLY A 112 -9.21 -12.26 13.20
N PHE A 113 -8.47 -12.51 12.12
CA PHE A 113 -8.12 -13.84 11.64
C PHE A 113 -6.63 -14.18 11.87
N GLY A 114 -6.03 -13.59 12.91
CA GLY A 114 -4.59 -13.75 13.15
C GLY A 114 -4.11 -15.21 13.24
N GLU A 115 -4.95 -16.11 13.72
CA GLU A 115 -4.60 -17.54 13.79
C GLU A 115 -4.35 -18.16 12.41
N LEU A 116 -5.00 -17.64 11.38
CA LEU A 116 -4.81 -18.13 10.02
C LEU A 116 -3.46 -17.74 9.44
N ALA A 117 -2.81 -16.74 10.03
CA ALA A 117 -1.50 -16.27 9.55
C ALA A 117 -0.42 -17.36 9.62
N ARG A 118 -0.58 -18.34 10.48
CA ARG A 118 0.38 -19.47 10.59
C ARG A 118 0.44 -20.34 9.33
N TYR A 119 -0.56 -20.23 8.46
CA TYR A 119 -0.60 -20.99 7.20
C TYR A 119 0.05 -20.22 6.03
N LEU A 120 0.49 -19.02 6.26
CA LEU A 120 1.17 -18.23 5.24
C LEU A 120 2.68 -18.44 5.23
#